data_c39bcbf222baf38d1724f16f2040e78b
#
_entry.id   c39bcbf222baf38d1724f16f2040e78b
#
_cell.length_a   1.000
_cell.length_b   1.000
_cell.length_c   1.000
_cell.angle_alpha   90.00
_cell.angle_beta   90.00
_cell.angle_gamma   90.00
#
_symmetry.space_group_name_H-M   'P 1'
#
loop_
_entity.id
_entity.type
_entity.pdbx_description
1 polymer ?
#
loop_
_entity_poly.entity_id
_entity_poly.type
_entity_poly.pdbx_seq_one_letter_code
_entity_poly.pdbx_strand_id
1 'polypeptide(L)'
;MTTKTMRAIFTPQALAAAVALGCCAQAQAVAFNIGEIEGTFDSSLSVGASWGMRDADKSLVGTVNGGTGQSSTGDDGRLNFKKGETFSKIVKGIHDLELKYGDTGVFVRGKYWYDFELKDEDREFKPISDKGRKEGAKSSGAQILDAFVYHNYSIADLPGTVRAGKQVVSWGESTFIGNSINSINPIDVSAFRRPGAEIKEGLIPVNMLFGSQGLTDQFTVEGFYQLEWDQTVLDNCGTFFGVDVAADGCNNGYTVGNPAIAPLVPLTTAFGQGIQVTREGVVIPRGGDRDARDSGQWGTALRWLGDDTEYGLYFMNYHSRTPTVGTTTAGLSTLAALPGMVGIANGLAPGSGSGLAQSVMLGRGGYYLEYPEDIRLYGASFSTTLPTGTAWTGEISYRPNAPVQVNTNDLTLALLNPIAGGTASPIATTPGSDNKGYRRKEVTQIQSTLTHFFDQVWGAQRLTLVGEAAVVRVGGLESRSKLRYGRDSVYGQYGFGGDTDGFVTSTSWGYRARAILDYANVIGGINLKPNLSWSHDVAGYGPNGLFNEGAKAISVGVDADYRNTYTASLSYTDFFGGDYNVLEDRDFVALSFGVNF
;
A
#
# COMPACT_ATOMS: atom_id res chain seq x y z
N MET A 1 24.00 19.53 -1.74
CA MET A 1 25.00 18.75 -0.98
C MET A 1 25.44 17.58 -1.86
N THR A 2 26.72 17.38 -2.06
CA THR A 2 27.23 16.30 -2.92
C THR A 2 27.16 14.96 -2.20
N THR A 3 26.98 13.88 -2.95
CA THR A 3 26.86 12.48 -2.46
C THR A 3 27.99 12.08 -1.49
N LYS A 4 29.17 12.66 -1.64
CA LYS A 4 30.32 12.46 -0.72
C LYS A 4 30.12 13.06 0.68
N THR A 5 29.37 14.18 0.78
CA THR A 5 29.11 14.84 2.07
C THR A 5 28.04 14.08 2.87
N MET A 6 27.07 13.46 2.20
CA MET A 6 26.09 12.58 2.87
C MET A 6 26.74 11.28 3.41
N ARG A 7 27.65 10.65 2.65
CA ARG A 7 28.38 9.46 3.14
C ARG A 7 29.20 9.72 4.41
N ALA A 8 29.74 10.92 4.59
CA ALA A 8 30.50 11.28 5.79
C ALA A 8 29.62 11.48 7.04
N ILE A 9 28.33 11.82 6.86
CA ILE A 9 27.36 12.03 7.96
C ILE A 9 26.76 10.69 8.44
N PHE A 10 26.69 9.67 7.57
CA PHE A 10 26.05 8.37 7.85
C PHE A 10 27.04 7.19 7.93
N THR A 11 28.27 7.43 8.39
CA THR A 11 29.17 6.33 8.71
C THR A 11 28.68 5.55 9.93
N PRO A 12 29.00 4.23 10.06
CA PRO A 12 28.66 3.45 11.27
C PRO A 12 29.14 4.10 12.56
N GLN A 13 30.22 4.87 12.48
CA GLN A 13 30.79 5.64 13.62
C GLN A 13 29.95 6.89 13.95
N ALA A 14 29.40 7.59 12.94
CA ALA A 14 28.48 8.69 13.15
C ALA A 14 27.14 8.20 13.71
N LEU A 15 26.71 7.01 13.29
CA LEU A 15 25.52 6.34 13.81
C LEU A 15 25.74 5.91 15.27
N ALA A 16 26.89 5.29 15.57
CA ALA A 16 27.27 4.95 16.94
C ALA A 16 27.38 6.18 17.83
N ALA A 17 27.89 7.32 17.29
CA ALA A 17 27.95 8.59 17.98
C ALA A 17 26.56 9.21 18.20
N ALA A 18 25.64 9.12 17.23
CA ALA A 18 24.26 9.61 17.38
C ALA A 18 23.47 8.78 18.41
N VAL A 19 23.64 7.45 18.40
CA VAL A 19 23.08 6.56 19.42
C VAL A 19 23.71 6.81 20.78
N ALA A 20 25.03 7.02 20.87
CA ALA A 20 25.72 7.35 22.12
C ALA A 20 25.34 8.72 22.67
N LEU A 21 25.11 9.73 21.81
CA LEU A 21 24.60 11.04 22.22
C LEU A 21 23.15 10.98 22.70
N GLY A 22 22.31 10.16 22.07
CA GLY A 22 20.95 9.87 22.55
C GLY A 22 20.92 9.16 23.91
N CYS A 23 21.93 8.32 24.21
CA CYS A 23 22.05 7.63 25.50
C CYS A 23 22.43 8.56 26.68
N CYS A 24 22.93 9.76 26.42
CA CYS A 24 23.35 10.74 27.44
C CYS A 24 22.28 11.80 27.77
N ALA A 25 21.22 11.91 26.96
CA ALA A 25 20.08 12.78 27.23
C ALA A 25 19.10 12.07 28.18
N GLN A 26 18.63 12.72 29.21
CA GLN A 26 17.44 12.25 29.94
C GLN A 26 16.26 12.37 28.96
N ALA A 27 15.80 11.21 28.47
CA ALA A 27 14.79 11.15 27.47
C ALA A 27 13.43 11.56 28.04
N GLN A 28 13.08 12.80 27.81
CA GLN A 28 11.74 13.36 28.00
C GLN A 28 11.49 14.32 26.85
N ALA A 29 10.23 14.37 26.37
CA ALA A 29 9.79 15.43 25.48
C ALA A 29 10.32 16.78 26.00
N VAL A 30 10.99 17.52 25.12
CA VAL A 30 11.56 18.80 25.50
C VAL A 30 10.44 19.84 25.50
N ALA A 31 9.89 20.12 26.69
CA ALA A 31 8.99 21.26 26.88
C ALA A 31 9.81 22.54 27.08
N PHE A 32 9.45 23.60 26.36
CA PHE A 32 10.11 24.90 26.44
C PHE A 32 9.11 26.04 26.28
N ASN A 33 9.46 27.23 26.76
CA ASN A 33 8.65 28.42 26.59
C ASN A 33 9.46 29.53 25.90
N ILE A 34 8.84 30.18 24.92
CA ILE A 34 9.39 31.38 24.26
C ILE A 34 8.42 32.54 24.51
N GLY A 35 8.61 33.25 25.61
CA GLY A 35 7.62 34.23 26.10
C GLY A 35 6.33 33.55 26.49
N GLU A 36 5.23 33.87 25.82
CA GLU A 36 3.91 33.29 26.05
C GLU A 36 3.63 32.04 25.16
N ILE A 37 4.59 31.67 24.30
CA ILE A 37 4.47 30.48 23.45
C ILE A 37 4.99 29.26 24.21
N GLU A 38 4.14 28.26 24.38
CA GLU A 38 4.49 26.93 24.89
C GLU A 38 4.92 26.05 23.73
N GLY A 39 6.10 25.41 23.85
CA GLY A 39 6.64 24.50 22.84
C GLY A 39 6.86 23.11 23.41
N THR A 40 6.55 22.07 22.62
CA THR A 40 6.95 20.69 22.88
C THR A 40 7.69 20.14 21.66
N PHE A 41 8.77 19.42 21.91
CA PHE A 41 9.55 18.76 20.87
C PHE A 41 9.80 17.32 21.27
N ASP A 42 9.23 16.38 20.48
CA ASP A 42 9.35 14.94 20.68
C ASP A 42 10.17 14.33 19.55
N SER A 43 11.01 13.37 19.88
CA SER A 43 11.86 12.69 18.92
C SER A 43 11.85 11.18 19.13
N SER A 44 11.78 10.44 18.03
CA SER A 44 11.97 8.99 18.01
C SER A 44 13.05 8.67 16.97
N LEU A 45 14.11 8.00 17.41
CA LEU A 45 15.17 7.49 16.55
C LEU A 45 15.17 5.97 16.62
N SER A 46 15.30 5.30 15.49
CA SER A 46 15.33 3.83 15.46
C SER A 46 16.30 3.29 14.42
N VAL A 47 16.79 2.10 14.70
CA VAL A 47 17.57 1.26 13.78
C VAL A 47 16.92 -0.10 13.71
N GLY A 48 16.96 -0.74 12.55
CA GLY A 48 16.38 -2.06 12.40
C GLY A 48 16.86 -2.79 11.18
N ALA A 49 16.57 -4.09 11.15
CA ALA A 49 16.83 -4.95 10.01
C ALA A 49 15.72 -5.98 9.84
N SER A 50 15.51 -6.40 8.60
CA SER A 50 14.56 -7.45 8.24
C SER A 50 15.21 -8.47 7.33
N TRP A 51 14.90 -9.75 7.55
CA TRP A 51 15.45 -10.90 6.82
C TRP A 51 14.34 -11.70 6.18
N GLY A 52 14.49 -12.07 4.91
CA GLY A 52 13.64 -13.05 4.25
C GLY A 52 13.87 -14.44 4.83
N MET A 53 12.79 -15.16 5.16
CA MET A 53 12.88 -16.47 5.82
C MET A 53 12.52 -17.64 4.89
N ARG A 54 12.12 -17.34 3.65
CA ARG A 54 11.70 -18.33 2.65
C ARG A 54 12.39 -18.08 1.31
N ASP A 55 12.66 -19.14 0.56
CA ASP A 55 13.07 -19.01 -0.83
C ASP A 55 11.86 -18.70 -1.71
N ALA A 56 12.10 -18.08 -2.86
CA ALA A 56 11.06 -17.77 -3.83
C ALA A 56 10.30 -19.04 -4.27
N ASP A 57 8.97 -19.00 -4.23
CA ASP A 57 8.17 -20.08 -4.80
C ASP A 57 8.21 -20.01 -6.33
N LYS A 58 8.50 -21.16 -6.97
CA LYS A 58 8.61 -21.24 -8.42
C LYS A 58 7.31 -20.90 -9.14
N SER A 59 6.16 -21.12 -8.52
CA SER A 59 4.85 -20.77 -9.08
C SER A 59 4.63 -19.26 -9.13
N LEU A 60 5.33 -18.48 -8.30
CA LEU A 60 5.30 -17.02 -8.23
C LEU A 60 6.45 -16.35 -9.00
N VAL A 61 7.30 -17.12 -9.64
CA VAL A 61 8.38 -16.65 -10.51
C VAL A 61 8.03 -16.95 -11.96
N GLY A 62 8.19 -15.98 -12.84
CA GLY A 62 7.86 -16.12 -14.26
C GLY A 62 8.69 -17.23 -14.94
N THR A 63 8.09 -17.91 -15.93
CA THR A 63 8.76 -18.98 -16.69
C THR A 63 10.06 -18.51 -17.34
N VAL A 64 10.12 -17.26 -17.76
CA VAL A 64 11.32 -16.65 -18.37
C VAL A 64 12.48 -16.48 -17.37
N ASN A 65 12.18 -16.47 -16.08
CA ASN A 65 13.14 -16.35 -14.98
C ASN A 65 13.36 -17.70 -14.24
N GLY A 66 12.90 -18.81 -14.83
CA GLY A 66 13.13 -20.17 -14.33
C GLY A 66 12.08 -20.71 -13.36
N GLY A 67 10.98 -20.02 -13.20
CA GLY A 67 9.80 -20.47 -12.47
C GLY A 67 8.74 -21.14 -13.35
N THR A 68 7.54 -21.23 -12.83
CA THR A 68 6.35 -21.77 -13.53
C THR A 68 5.19 -20.76 -13.60
N GLY A 69 5.35 -19.59 -13.00
CA GLY A 69 4.39 -18.48 -13.05
C GLY A 69 4.21 -17.93 -14.45
N GLN A 70 3.01 -17.44 -14.76
CA GLN A 70 2.65 -16.96 -16.09
C GLN A 70 3.01 -15.48 -16.34
N SER A 71 3.54 -14.79 -15.36
CA SER A 71 3.97 -13.41 -15.41
C SER A 71 5.24 -13.18 -14.59
N SER A 72 6.10 -12.27 -15.05
CA SER A 72 7.28 -11.80 -14.34
C SER A 72 7.11 -10.40 -13.74
N THR A 73 5.87 -9.86 -13.69
CA THR A 73 5.61 -8.48 -13.22
C THR A 73 5.71 -8.28 -11.69
N GLY A 74 6.03 -9.30 -10.93
CA GLY A 74 6.16 -9.27 -9.47
C GLY A 74 7.24 -10.19 -8.93
N ASP A 75 8.20 -10.63 -9.77
CA ASP A 75 9.22 -11.59 -9.35
C ASP A 75 10.62 -10.98 -9.11
N ASP A 76 10.87 -9.72 -9.49
CA ASP A 76 12.15 -9.06 -9.28
C ASP A 76 12.59 -9.09 -7.82
N GLY A 77 11.68 -8.73 -6.90
CA GLY A 77 11.96 -8.78 -5.46
C GLY A 77 12.14 -10.20 -4.91
N ARG A 78 11.53 -11.21 -5.56
CA ARG A 78 11.72 -12.62 -5.21
C ARG A 78 13.12 -13.12 -5.57
N LEU A 79 13.62 -12.63 -6.68
CA LEU A 79 14.93 -13.03 -7.23
C LEU A 79 16.08 -12.17 -6.70
N ASN A 80 15.78 -10.99 -6.17
CA ASN A 80 16.75 -10.09 -5.55
C ASN A 80 17.13 -10.50 -4.12
N PHE A 81 16.25 -11.21 -3.40
CA PHE A 81 16.47 -11.57 -1.99
C PHE A 81 16.22 -13.05 -1.77
N LYS A 82 17.27 -13.74 -1.30
CA LYS A 82 17.23 -15.16 -0.97
C LYS A 82 16.89 -15.37 0.51
N LYS A 83 16.52 -16.58 0.85
CA LYS A 83 16.30 -16.98 2.25
C LYS A 83 17.54 -16.68 3.11
N GLY A 84 17.32 -16.03 4.24
CA GLY A 84 18.35 -15.62 5.20
C GLY A 84 19.07 -14.32 4.86
N GLU A 85 18.81 -13.73 3.69
CA GLU A 85 19.34 -12.41 3.34
C GLU A 85 18.52 -11.30 3.95
N THR A 86 19.18 -10.19 4.26
CA THR A 86 18.51 -8.96 4.66
C THR A 86 17.86 -8.32 3.45
N PHE A 87 16.64 -7.81 3.63
CA PHE A 87 15.99 -6.97 2.62
C PHE A 87 15.79 -5.52 3.07
N SER A 88 16.14 -5.22 4.33
CA SER A 88 16.20 -3.86 4.89
C SER A 88 17.22 -3.80 6.01
N LYS A 89 18.03 -2.76 6.04
CA LYS A 89 18.93 -2.35 7.15
C LYS A 89 18.81 -0.85 7.28
N ILE A 90 17.95 -0.40 8.16
CA ILE A 90 17.50 0.99 8.15
C ILE A 90 17.85 1.73 9.44
N VAL A 91 18.18 3.01 9.28
CA VAL A 91 18.15 4.03 10.33
C VAL A 91 17.06 5.04 9.96
N LYS A 92 16.26 5.43 10.94
CA LYS A 92 15.19 6.40 10.73
C LYS A 92 14.96 7.27 11.95
N GLY A 93 14.42 8.45 11.73
CA GLY A 93 14.01 9.37 12.77
C GLY A 93 12.68 10.04 12.43
N ILE A 94 11.90 10.33 13.44
CA ILE A 94 10.68 11.11 13.36
C ILE A 94 10.66 12.13 14.49
N HIS A 95 10.25 13.35 14.17
CA HIS A 95 10.27 14.49 15.10
C HIS A 95 8.93 15.22 15.00
N ASP A 96 8.37 15.52 16.16
CA ASP A 96 7.15 16.28 16.32
C ASP A 96 7.47 17.59 17.04
N LEU A 97 7.03 18.71 16.48
CA LEU A 97 7.11 20.04 17.08
C LEU A 97 5.70 20.62 17.19
N GLU A 98 5.30 20.95 18.38
CA GLU A 98 4.11 21.74 18.64
C GLU A 98 4.46 23.08 19.29
N LEU A 99 3.89 24.15 18.77
CA LEU A 99 3.98 25.49 19.33
C LEU A 99 2.57 26.01 19.59
N LYS A 100 2.28 26.42 20.81
CA LYS A 100 0.95 26.84 21.23
C LYS A 100 0.99 28.23 21.87
N TYR A 101 0.07 29.10 21.44
CA TYR A 101 -0.19 30.41 22.00
C TYR A 101 -1.68 30.58 22.27
N GLY A 102 -2.08 30.52 23.55
CA GLY A 102 -3.49 30.48 23.93
C GLY A 102 -4.23 29.31 23.27
N ASP A 103 -5.28 29.62 22.52
CA ASP A 103 -6.11 28.64 21.83
C ASP A 103 -5.63 28.31 20.41
N THR A 104 -4.56 28.95 19.95
CA THR A 104 -3.96 28.74 18.62
C THR A 104 -2.67 27.97 18.72
N GLY A 105 -2.46 26.98 17.84
CA GLY A 105 -1.19 26.27 17.77
C GLY A 105 -0.77 25.94 16.35
N VAL A 106 0.50 25.54 16.23
CA VAL A 106 1.11 25.03 15.01
C VAL A 106 1.69 23.66 15.34
N PHE A 107 1.43 22.68 14.50
CA PHE A 107 2.00 21.36 14.62
C PHE A 107 2.80 21.02 13.35
N VAL A 108 4.01 20.51 13.54
CA VAL A 108 4.88 20.07 12.44
C VAL A 108 5.47 18.70 12.79
N ARG A 109 5.35 17.73 11.90
CA ARG A 109 5.98 16.42 11.98
C ARG A 109 6.87 16.18 10.77
N GLY A 110 8.09 15.74 11.02
CA GLY A 110 9.04 15.37 9.98
C GLY A 110 9.62 13.99 10.21
N LYS A 111 9.89 13.26 9.13
CA LYS A 111 10.61 11.96 9.17
C LYS A 111 11.78 11.97 8.20
N TYR A 112 12.78 11.13 8.49
CA TYR A 112 13.87 10.80 7.56
C TYR A 112 14.30 9.35 7.77
N TRP A 113 14.90 8.77 6.72
CA TRP A 113 15.39 7.40 6.75
C TRP A 113 16.55 7.20 5.79
N TYR A 114 17.34 6.17 6.07
CA TYR A 114 18.35 5.65 5.17
C TYR A 114 18.41 4.14 5.33
N ASP A 115 18.09 3.41 4.27
CA ASP A 115 18.17 1.96 4.20
C ASP A 115 19.44 1.56 3.46
N PHE A 116 20.43 1.07 4.21
CA PHE A 116 21.75 0.66 3.69
C PHE A 116 21.63 -0.53 2.74
N GLU A 117 20.69 -1.46 3.01
CA GLU A 117 20.49 -2.63 2.18
C GLU A 117 19.98 -2.25 0.78
N LEU A 118 19.01 -1.36 0.73
CA LEU A 118 18.41 -0.95 -0.53
C LEU A 118 19.22 0.10 -1.28
N LYS A 119 20.08 0.86 -0.56
CA LYS A 119 20.81 2.00 -1.13
C LYS A 119 22.20 1.66 -1.59
N ASP A 120 22.93 0.86 -0.81
CA ASP A 120 24.38 0.68 -0.97
C ASP A 120 24.76 -0.72 -1.48
N GLU A 121 23.87 -1.71 -1.36
CA GLU A 121 24.15 -3.08 -1.78
C GLU A 121 23.66 -3.35 -3.21
N ASP A 122 24.48 -4.03 -3.98
CA ASP A 122 24.12 -4.51 -5.31
C ASP A 122 23.13 -5.69 -5.23
N ARG A 123 22.22 -5.78 -6.20
CA ARG A 123 21.28 -6.90 -6.32
C ARG A 123 21.72 -7.88 -7.40
N GLU A 124 21.59 -9.17 -7.12
CA GLU A 124 22.01 -10.22 -8.04
C GLU A 124 21.17 -10.28 -9.32
N PHE A 125 19.87 -9.99 -9.22
CA PHE A 125 18.95 -10.11 -10.34
C PHE A 125 18.74 -8.77 -11.08
N LYS A 126 18.22 -7.76 -10.40
CA LYS A 126 18.00 -6.43 -10.98
C LYS A 126 18.33 -5.34 -9.95
N PRO A 127 19.00 -4.25 -10.37
CA PRO A 127 19.32 -3.15 -9.49
C PRO A 127 18.06 -2.42 -9.02
N ILE A 128 18.04 -2.00 -7.75
CA ILE A 128 17.02 -1.13 -7.19
C ILE A 128 17.45 0.32 -7.43
N SER A 129 16.53 1.15 -7.91
CA SER A 129 16.80 2.56 -8.24
C SER A 129 15.78 3.49 -7.60
N ASP A 130 16.24 4.60 -7.04
CA ASP A 130 15.40 5.67 -6.50
C ASP A 130 14.92 6.67 -7.57
N LYS A 131 15.39 6.53 -8.82
CA LYS A 131 15.09 7.49 -9.88
C LYS A 131 13.61 7.49 -10.25
N GLY A 132 12.97 8.66 -10.15
CA GLY A 132 11.56 8.84 -10.48
C GLY A 132 10.58 8.26 -9.47
N ARG A 133 11.04 7.83 -8.29
CA ARG A 133 10.20 7.30 -7.22
C ARG A 133 9.58 8.42 -6.38
N LYS A 134 8.37 8.19 -5.87
CA LYS A 134 7.83 8.98 -4.74
C LYS A 134 8.80 8.92 -3.56
N GLU A 135 8.86 10.01 -2.77
CA GLU A 135 9.85 10.11 -1.70
C GLU A 135 9.80 8.92 -0.74
N GLY A 136 8.60 8.53 -0.27
CA GLY A 136 8.43 7.40 0.66
C GLY A 136 8.91 6.05 0.13
N ALA A 137 8.91 5.82 -1.19
CA ALA A 137 9.37 4.58 -1.82
C ALA A 137 10.89 4.52 -2.04
N LYS A 138 11.62 5.61 -1.81
CA LYS A 138 13.08 5.65 -1.98
C LYS A 138 13.81 4.91 -0.86
N SER A 139 14.99 4.43 -1.17
CA SER A 139 15.90 3.80 -0.20
C SER A 139 16.37 4.78 0.88
N SER A 140 16.38 6.08 0.60
CA SER A 140 16.68 7.13 1.57
C SER A 140 15.91 8.40 1.25
N GLY A 141 15.50 9.14 2.27
CA GLY A 141 14.75 10.37 2.07
C GLY A 141 14.44 11.11 3.36
N ALA A 142 13.79 12.27 3.19
CA ALA A 142 13.24 13.07 4.28
C ALA A 142 11.92 13.71 3.83
N GLN A 143 10.93 13.71 4.70
CA GLN A 143 9.60 14.26 4.42
C GLN A 143 9.08 15.07 5.59
N ILE A 144 8.39 16.17 5.28
CA ILE A 144 7.46 16.79 6.21
C ILE A 144 6.12 16.04 6.06
N LEU A 145 5.68 15.40 7.14
CA LEU A 145 4.38 14.76 7.24
C LEU A 145 3.32 15.82 7.58
N ASP A 146 2.95 15.95 8.84
CA ASP A 146 2.00 16.97 9.26
C ASP A 146 2.64 18.36 9.28
N ALA A 147 1.89 19.38 8.84
CA ALA A 147 2.24 20.79 8.97
C ALA A 147 0.97 21.62 8.89
N PHE A 148 0.37 21.93 10.02
CA PHE A 148 -0.89 22.65 10.08
C PHE A 148 -0.96 23.64 11.25
N VAL A 149 -1.82 24.62 11.09
CA VAL A 149 -2.24 25.55 12.13
C VAL A 149 -3.61 25.11 12.63
N TYR A 150 -3.84 25.20 13.92
CA TYR A 150 -5.15 24.96 14.51
C TYR A 150 -5.56 26.11 15.44
N HIS A 151 -6.87 26.29 15.58
CA HIS A 151 -7.46 27.22 16.54
C HIS A 151 -8.68 26.56 17.18
N ASN A 152 -8.67 26.53 18.51
CA ASN A 152 -9.81 26.09 19.29
C ASN A 152 -10.65 27.30 19.69
N TYR A 153 -11.95 27.15 19.63
CA TYR A 153 -12.89 28.22 19.96
C TYR A 153 -14.15 27.65 20.61
N SER A 154 -15.00 28.51 21.11
CA SER A 154 -16.29 28.13 21.68
C SER A 154 -17.39 29.03 21.11
N ILE A 155 -18.50 28.41 20.71
CA ILE A 155 -19.72 29.12 20.28
C ILE A 155 -20.85 28.70 21.21
N ALA A 156 -21.44 29.64 21.94
CA ALA A 156 -22.47 29.36 22.95
C ALA A 156 -22.07 28.27 23.95
N ASP A 157 -20.83 28.36 24.45
CA ASP A 157 -20.18 27.42 25.36
C ASP A 157 -19.92 26.00 24.79
N LEU A 158 -20.21 25.78 23.52
CA LEU A 158 -19.95 24.52 22.83
C LEU A 158 -18.58 24.58 22.11
N PRO A 159 -17.72 23.54 22.29
CA PRO A 159 -16.38 23.55 21.74
C PRO A 159 -16.36 23.42 20.23
N GLY A 160 -15.43 24.10 19.59
CA GLY A 160 -15.11 23.98 18.19
C GLY A 160 -13.62 24.01 17.94
N THR A 161 -13.17 23.42 16.84
CA THR A 161 -11.78 23.51 16.36
C THR A 161 -11.76 23.66 14.84
N VAL A 162 -10.82 24.44 14.35
CA VAL A 162 -10.51 24.53 12.92
C VAL A 162 -9.04 24.22 12.72
N ARG A 163 -8.73 23.51 11.63
CA ARG A 163 -7.35 23.19 11.24
C ARG A 163 -7.15 23.50 9.77
N ALA A 164 -6.01 24.06 9.41
CA ALA A 164 -5.63 24.39 8.04
C ALA A 164 -4.17 23.98 7.78
N GLY A 165 -3.95 23.23 6.71
CA GLY A 165 -2.63 22.74 6.32
C GLY A 165 -2.58 21.24 6.10
N LYS A 166 -1.36 20.71 6.06
CA LYS A 166 -1.06 19.31 5.80
C LYS A 166 -1.34 18.47 7.05
N GLN A 167 -2.36 17.63 7.01
CA GLN A 167 -2.88 16.90 8.18
C GLN A 167 -3.55 15.58 7.81
N VAL A 168 -3.71 14.71 8.80
CA VAL A 168 -4.48 13.47 8.72
C VAL A 168 -5.84 13.68 9.38
N VAL A 169 -6.89 13.19 8.74
CA VAL A 169 -8.24 13.06 9.31
C VAL A 169 -8.63 11.58 9.26
N SER A 170 -9.02 11.03 10.39
CA SER A 170 -9.41 9.62 10.51
C SER A 170 -10.84 9.51 11.01
N TRP A 171 -11.70 8.87 10.22
CA TRP A 171 -13.10 8.58 10.56
C TRP A 171 -13.36 7.08 10.53
N GLY A 172 -14.40 6.65 11.25
CA GLY A 172 -14.79 5.25 11.36
C GLY A 172 -14.09 4.51 12.49
N GLU A 173 -14.38 3.21 12.60
CA GLU A 173 -14.01 2.35 13.74
C GLU A 173 -13.17 1.13 13.32
N SER A 174 -12.64 1.13 12.09
CA SER A 174 -11.80 0.03 11.59
C SER A 174 -10.46 -0.05 12.33
N THR A 175 -10.04 -1.25 12.69
CA THR A 175 -8.78 -1.49 13.41
C THR A 175 -7.72 -2.12 12.50
N PHE A 176 -8.02 -3.24 11.83
CA PHE A 176 -7.08 -4.02 11.00
C PHE A 176 -7.51 -4.07 9.53
N ILE A 177 -8.82 -4.13 9.26
CA ILE A 177 -9.37 -4.32 7.93
C ILE A 177 -9.71 -2.94 7.35
N GLY A 178 -8.87 -2.46 6.45
CA GLY A 178 -9.04 -1.15 5.82
C GLY A 178 -10.10 -1.11 4.73
N ASN A 179 -10.08 -0.03 3.94
CA ASN A 179 -10.92 0.18 2.77
C ASN A 179 -12.43 0.34 3.09
N SER A 180 -12.76 0.85 4.29
CA SER A 180 -14.12 1.20 4.71
C SER A 180 -14.25 2.73 4.87
N ILE A 181 -14.78 3.24 5.99
CA ILE A 181 -15.00 4.67 6.20
C ILE A 181 -13.69 5.45 6.19
N ASN A 182 -12.63 4.91 6.79
CA ASN A 182 -11.31 5.55 6.81
C ASN A 182 -10.59 5.46 5.45
N SER A 183 -11.04 6.26 4.49
CA SER A 183 -10.50 6.35 3.12
C SER A 183 -10.05 7.78 2.75
N ILE A 184 -9.84 8.64 3.75
CA ILE A 184 -9.59 10.08 3.55
C ILE A 184 -8.16 10.34 3.11
N ASN A 185 -7.18 9.76 3.82
CA ASN A 185 -5.78 9.97 3.57
C ASN A 185 -5.14 8.81 2.80
N PRO A 186 -4.14 9.07 1.95
CA PRO A 186 -3.29 8.03 1.39
C PRO A 186 -2.38 7.43 2.46
N ILE A 187 -1.77 6.28 2.14
CA ILE A 187 -0.83 5.59 3.02
C ILE A 187 0.53 5.38 2.34
N ASP A 188 1.58 5.33 3.14
CA ASP A 188 2.92 4.92 2.72
C ASP A 188 3.10 3.43 3.08
N VAL A 189 2.86 2.54 2.12
CA VAL A 189 2.98 1.09 2.32
C VAL A 189 4.43 0.71 2.64
N SER A 190 5.40 1.37 1.99
CA SER A 190 6.82 1.14 2.23
C SER A 190 7.22 1.46 3.68
N ALA A 191 6.66 2.54 4.26
CA ALA A 191 6.93 2.91 5.64
C ALA A 191 6.40 1.86 6.63
N PHE A 192 5.20 1.30 6.41
CA PHE A 192 4.63 0.26 7.27
C PHE A 192 5.42 -1.06 7.27
N ARG A 193 6.18 -1.33 6.21
CA ARG A 193 7.00 -2.55 6.07
C ARG A 193 8.41 -2.42 6.67
N ARG A 194 8.82 -1.21 7.04
CA ARG A 194 10.13 -0.96 7.66
C ARG A 194 10.15 -1.53 9.10
N PRO A 195 11.26 -2.14 9.54
CA PRO A 195 11.37 -2.63 10.91
C PRO A 195 11.16 -1.50 11.92
N GLY A 196 10.38 -1.77 12.97
CA GLY A 196 10.01 -0.78 13.98
C GLY A 196 9.13 0.37 13.44
N ALA A 197 8.28 0.11 12.44
CA ALA A 197 7.37 1.11 11.90
C ALA A 197 6.33 1.56 12.92
N GLU A 198 6.11 2.86 13.00
CA GLU A 198 5.02 3.48 13.76
C GLU A 198 3.86 3.86 12.81
N ILE A 199 2.61 3.81 13.30
CA ILE A 199 1.43 4.14 12.48
C ILE A 199 1.54 5.54 11.88
N LYS A 200 2.04 6.50 12.65
CA LYS A 200 2.21 7.89 12.21
C LYS A 200 3.20 8.07 11.05
N GLU A 201 4.09 7.10 10.81
CA GLU A 201 5.03 7.13 9.69
C GLU A 201 4.36 6.73 8.36
N GLY A 202 3.34 5.90 8.43
CA GLY A 202 2.66 5.34 7.25
C GLY A 202 1.40 6.10 6.82
N LEU A 203 0.90 7.03 7.62
CA LEU A 203 -0.21 7.88 7.23
C LEU A 203 0.35 9.10 6.48
N ILE A 204 -0.15 9.36 5.28
CA ILE A 204 0.28 10.51 4.47
C ILE A 204 -0.70 11.67 4.68
N PRO A 205 -0.26 12.75 5.37
CA PRO A 205 -1.08 13.94 5.50
C PRO A 205 -1.22 14.65 4.15
N VAL A 206 -2.38 15.24 3.90
CA VAL A 206 -2.65 16.08 2.71
C VAL A 206 -3.12 17.46 3.13
N ASN A 207 -2.89 18.46 2.28
CA ASN A 207 -3.34 19.82 2.54
C ASN A 207 -4.87 19.89 2.54
N MET A 208 -5.46 20.31 3.65
CA MET A 208 -6.91 20.42 3.79
C MET A 208 -7.31 21.46 4.83
N LEU A 209 -8.55 21.88 4.73
CA LEU A 209 -9.29 22.58 5.76
C LEU A 209 -10.13 21.53 6.50
N PHE A 210 -10.10 21.57 7.82
CA PHE A 210 -10.92 20.74 8.69
C PHE A 210 -11.59 21.60 9.74
N GLY A 211 -12.83 21.28 10.08
CA GLY A 211 -13.56 21.91 11.17
C GLY A 211 -14.38 20.88 11.94
N SER A 212 -14.49 21.10 13.25
CA SER A 212 -15.35 20.35 14.15
C SER A 212 -16.06 21.34 15.05
N GLN A 213 -17.38 21.17 15.24
CA GLN A 213 -18.22 22.02 16.09
C GLN A 213 -19.23 21.20 16.87
N GLY A 214 -19.24 21.33 18.18
CA GLY A 214 -20.33 20.88 19.03
C GLY A 214 -21.61 21.65 18.71
N LEU A 215 -22.68 20.94 18.40
CA LEU A 215 -24.02 21.54 18.15
C LEU A 215 -24.87 21.51 19.42
N THR A 216 -24.66 20.50 20.24
CA THR A 216 -25.19 20.31 21.59
C THR A 216 -24.18 19.54 22.41
N ASP A 217 -24.45 19.26 23.69
CA ASP A 217 -23.61 18.40 24.52
C ASP A 217 -23.47 16.97 23.98
N GLN A 218 -24.39 16.55 23.11
CA GLN A 218 -24.43 15.19 22.54
C GLN A 218 -24.11 15.13 21.06
N PHE A 219 -24.27 16.22 20.30
CA PHE A 219 -24.08 16.25 18.86
C PHE A 219 -22.87 17.09 18.46
N THR A 220 -22.01 16.51 17.64
CA THR A 220 -20.88 17.20 16.99
C THR A 220 -20.93 17.00 15.49
N VAL A 221 -20.70 18.06 14.73
CA VAL A 221 -20.50 18.01 13.29
C VAL A 221 -19.04 18.23 12.95
N GLU A 222 -18.54 17.44 12.00
CA GLU A 222 -17.19 17.58 11.46
C GLU A 222 -17.26 17.73 9.94
N GLY A 223 -16.27 18.40 9.38
CA GLY A 223 -16.13 18.50 7.93
C GLY A 223 -14.71 18.75 7.49
N PHE A 224 -14.37 18.26 6.31
CA PHE A 224 -13.11 18.57 5.66
C PHE A 224 -13.30 18.92 4.19
N TYR A 225 -12.36 19.70 3.66
CA TYR A 225 -12.18 19.93 2.23
C TYR A 225 -10.68 19.82 1.91
N GLN A 226 -10.31 18.88 1.04
CA GLN A 226 -8.91 18.70 0.62
C GLN A 226 -8.58 19.66 -0.52
N LEU A 227 -7.45 20.33 -0.38
CA LEU A 227 -6.91 21.30 -1.33
C LEU A 227 -5.90 20.68 -2.29
N GLU A 228 -5.46 19.46 -1.98
CA GLU A 228 -4.45 18.70 -2.71
C GLU A 228 -4.84 17.22 -2.71
N TRP A 229 -4.63 16.55 -3.84
CA TRP A 229 -4.69 15.10 -3.94
C TRP A 229 -3.27 14.54 -3.86
N ASP A 230 -3.09 13.40 -3.18
CA ASP A 230 -1.86 12.62 -3.24
C ASP A 230 -2.20 11.13 -3.27
N GLN A 231 -1.30 10.34 -3.81
CA GLN A 231 -1.47 8.90 -3.98
C GLN A 231 -0.87 8.11 -2.80
N THR A 232 -1.32 6.88 -2.63
CA THR A 232 -0.64 5.88 -1.81
C THR A 232 0.74 5.60 -2.36
N VAL A 233 1.76 5.62 -1.51
CA VAL A 233 3.13 5.25 -1.85
C VAL A 233 3.24 3.73 -1.84
N LEU A 234 3.50 3.15 -3.01
CA LEU A 234 3.72 1.72 -3.20
C LEU A 234 5.20 1.37 -3.02
N ASP A 235 5.48 0.12 -2.68
CA ASP A 235 6.85 -0.39 -2.62
C ASP A 235 7.56 -0.23 -3.96
N ASN A 236 8.85 0.15 -3.91
CA ASN A 236 9.68 0.28 -5.09
C ASN A 236 9.85 -1.08 -5.78
N CYS A 237 9.92 -1.08 -7.12
CA CYS A 237 10.17 -2.30 -7.89
C CYS A 237 11.54 -2.91 -7.53
N GLY A 238 11.59 -4.25 -7.54
CA GLY A 238 12.75 -5.01 -7.14
C GLY A 238 12.99 -5.11 -5.64
N THR A 239 12.21 -4.42 -4.78
CA THR A 239 12.24 -4.60 -3.32
C THR A 239 11.47 -5.85 -2.91
N PHE A 240 11.70 -6.34 -1.69
CA PHE A 240 11.17 -7.63 -1.21
C PHE A 240 9.66 -7.80 -1.38
N PHE A 241 8.87 -6.75 -1.20
CA PHE A 241 7.42 -6.74 -1.39
C PHE A 241 6.98 -5.97 -2.65
N GLY A 242 7.93 -5.48 -3.45
CA GLY A 242 7.64 -4.65 -4.61
C GLY A 242 6.91 -5.40 -5.73
N VAL A 243 6.09 -4.65 -6.48
CA VAL A 243 5.51 -5.05 -7.76
C VAL A 243 6.14 -4.20 -8.86
N ASP A 244 6.64 -4.85 -9.92
CA ASP A 244 7.60 -4.24 -10.84
C ASP A 244 6.98 -3.25 -11.84
N VAL A 245 5.66 -3.07 -11.81
CA VAL A 245 4.90 -2.26 -12.77
C VAL A 245 4.15 -1.08 -12.15
N ALA A 246 4.02 -1.03 -10.81
CA ALA A 246 3.05 -0.16 -10.16
C ALA A 246 3.65 1.15 -9.60
N ALA A 247 4.79 1.10 -8.90
CA ALA A 247 5.38 2.30 -8.32
C ALA A 247 5.84 3.29 -9.41
N ASP A 248 5.84 4.58 -9.08
CA ASP A 248 6.33 5.63 -9.97
C ASP A 248 7.76 5.35 -10.44
N GLY A 249 8.01 5.57 -11.73
CA GLY A 249 9.31 5.32 -12.34
C GLY A 249 9.65 3.84 -12.59
N CYS A 250 8.78 2.88 -12.26
CA CYS A 250 8.92 1.46 -12.60
C CYS A 250 8.40 1.21 -14.04
N ASN A 251 9.15 1.68 -15.04
CA ASN A 251 8.64 1.81 -16.41
C ASN A 251 8.90 0.60 -17.31
N ASN A 252 9.80 -0.32 -16.93
CA ASN A 252 10.24 -1.42 -17.77
C ASN A 252 9.91 -2.81 -17.19
N GLY A 253 9.15 -2.88 -16.12
CA GLY A 253 8.81 -4.14 -15.46
C GLY A 253 7.65 -4.89 -16.11
N TYR A 254 6.85 -4.26 -16.97
CA TYR A 254 5.75 -4.95 -17.65
C TYR A 254 6.25 -5.63 -18.91
N THR A 255 6.65 -6.89 -18.76
CA THR A 255 7.18 -7.71 -19.86
C THR A 255 6.22 -8.86 -20.18
N VAL A 256 6.15 -9.21 -21.45
CA VAL A 256 5.42 -10.39 -21.93
C VAL A 256 6.41 -11.31 -22.63
N GLY A 257 6.49 -12.55 -22.15
CA GLY A 257 7.52 -13.50 -22.55
C GLY A 257 7.49 -13.88 -24.01
N ASN A 258 8.41 -13.37 -24.80
CA ASN A 258 8.88 -13.93 -26.06
C ASN A 258 10.27 -13.36 -26.38
N PRO A 259 11.34 -13.71 -25.63
CA PRO A 259 12.68 -13.20 -25.86
C PRO A 259 13.26 -13.65 -27.22
N ALA A 260 12.75 -14.73 -27.81
CA ALA A 260 13.19 -15.25 -29.11
C ALA A 260 12.94 -14.27 -30.27
N ILE A 261 12.11 -13.24 -30.07
CA ILE A 261 11.86 -12.20 -31.08
C ILE A 261 13.03 -11.17 -31.19
N ALA A 262 13.96 -11.15 -30.25
CA ALA A 262 15.04 -10.16 -30.20
C ALA A 262 15.81 -10.01 -31.53
N PRO A 263 16.14 -11.06 -32.30
CA PRO A 263 16.80 -10.92 -33.59
C PRO A 263 16.00 -10.16 -34.66
N LEU A 264 14.68 -10.06 -34.50
CA LEU A 264 13.78 -9.37 -35.43
C LEU A 264 13.50 -7.91 -35.03
N VAL A 265 14.01 -7.42 -33.92
CA VAL A 265 13.83 -6.02 -33.46
C VAL A 265 14.34 -5.00 -34.49
N PRO A 266 15.49 -5.17 -35.16
CA PRO A 266 15.93 -4.25 -36.21
C PRO A 266 14.91 -4.10 -37.37
N LEU A 267 14.21 -5.17 -37.70
CA LEU A 267 13.14 -5.12 -38.71
C LEU A 267 12.00 -4.21 -38.27
N THR A 268 11.57 -4.30 -36.99
CA THR A 268 10.51 -3.43 -36.47
C THR A 268 10.91 -1.95 -36.54
N THR A 269 12.18 -1.65 -36.25
CA THR A 269 12.73 -0.29 -36.31
C THR A 269 12.76 0.23 -37.77
N ALA A 270 13.13 -0.61 -38.72
CA ALA A 270 13.14 -0.25 -40.16
C ALA A 270 11.75 0.12 -40.69
N PHE A 271 10.69 -0.44 -40.11
CA PHE A 271 9.29 -0.08 -40.39
C PHE A 271 8.73 1.07 -39.53
N GLY A 272 9.56 1.75 -38.73
CA GLY A 272 9.12 2.81 -37.83
C GLY A 272 8.29 2.29 -36.64
N GLN A 273 8.34 0.98 -36.36
CA GLN A 273 7.60 0.30 -35.30
C GLN A 273 8.53 -0.29 -34.21
N GLY A 274 9.66 0.39 -33.97
CA GLY A 274 10.64 -0.09 -32.97
C GLY A 274 10.01 -0.46 -31.64
N ILE A 275 10.35 -1.64 -31.11
CA ILE A 275 9.92 -2.17 -29.82
C ILE A 275 11.15 -2.48 -28.96
N GLN A 276 10.95 -2.52 -27.64
CA GLN A 276 11.97 -2.94 -26.71
C GLN A 276 11.75 -4.40 -26.34
N VAL A 277 12.82 -5.19 -26.41
CA VAL A 277 12.83 -6.60 -25.99
C VAL A 277 13.97 -6.80 -25.00
N THR A 278 13.67 -7.41 -23.88
CA THR A 278 14.62 -7.79 -22.84
C THR A 278 14.76 -9.31 -22.78
N ARG A 279 15.58 -9.82 -21.87
CA ARG A 279 15.65 -11.26 -21.59
C ARG A 279 14.31 -11.85 -21.11
N GLU A 280 13.42 -11.02 -20.57
CA GLU A 280 12.10 -11.42 -20.06
C GLU A 280 11.00 -11.30 -21.11
N GLY A 281 11.30 -10.78 -22.30
CA GLY A 281 10.36 -10.63 -23.39
C GLY A 281 10.17 -9.20 -23.85
N VAL A 282 9.04 -8.95 -24.50
CA VAL A 282 8.65 -7.65 -25.03
C VAL A 282 8.19 -6.75 -23.90
N VAL A 283 8.75 -5.54 -23.83
CA VAL A 283 8.31 -4.51 -22.88
C VAL A 283 7.05 -3.85 -23.39
N ILE A 284 5.98 -3.87 -22.61
CA ILE A 284 4.81 -3.01 -22.79
C ILE A 284 5.15 -1.66 -22.15
N PRO A 285 5.30 -0.58 -22.91
CA PRO A 285 5.75 0.70 -22.38
C PRO A 285 4.71 1.31 -21.43
N ARG A 286 5.17 1.93 -20.34
CA ARG A 286 4.32 2.73 -19.47
C ARG A 286 4.03 4.07 -20.15
N GLY A 287 2.74 4.38 -20.32
CA GLY A 287 2.26 5.70 -20.70
C GLY A 287 2.33 6.68 -19.54
N GLY A 288 1.93 7.93 -19.76
CA GLY A 288 1.77 8.89 -18.65
C GLY A 288 0.67 8.43 -17.69
N ASP A 289 0.93 8.52 -16.39
CA ASP A 289 -0.06 8.24 -15.38
C ASP A 289 -1.17 9.30 -15.40
N ARG A 290 -2.35 8.92 -14.93
CA ARG A 290 -3.55 9.76 -14.89
C ARG A 290 -3.92 10.03 -13.45
N ASP A 291 -3.25 11.02 -12.89
CA ASP A 291 -3.47 11.47 -11.53
C ASP A 291 -4.89 12.05 -11.41
N ALA A 292 -5.46 11.94 -10.22
CA ALA A 292 -6.72 12.59 -9.92
C ALA A 292 -6.49 14.09 -9.69
N ARG A 293 -7.53 14.89 -9.95
CA ARG A 293 -7.48 16.33 -9.69
C ARG A 293 -7.42 16.65 -8.19
N ASP A 294 -6.87 17.78 -7.84
CA ASP A 294 -6.78 18.26 -6.46
C ASP A 294 -8.15 18.60 -5.85
N SER A 295 -9.06 19.12 -6.65
CA SER A 295 -10.37 19.62 -6.19
C SER A 295 -11.44 18.54 -6.13
N GLY A 296 -12.51 18.80 -5.36
CA GLY A 296 -13.71 17.95 -5.33
C GLY A 296 -13.67 16.86 -4.25
N GLN A 297 -12.70 16.89 -3.35
CA GLN A 297 -12.58 15.95 -2.24
C GLN A 297 -13.03 16.61 -0.95
N TRP A 298 -14.10 16.12 -0.37
CA TRP A 298 -14.70 16.66 0.84
C TRP A 298 -15.52 15.62 1.57
N GLY A 299 -15.80 15.87 2.83
CA GLY A 299 -16.65 15.02 3.63
C GLY A 299 -17.25 15.74 4.81
N THR A 300 -18.30 15.15 5.36
CA THR A 300 -18.95 15.58 6.59
C THR A 300 -19.27 14.36 7.45
N ALA A 301 -19.17 14.54 8.76
CA ALA A 301 -19.56 13.56 9.75
C ALA A 301 -20.50 14.21 10.77
N LEU A 302 -21.48 13.46 11.22
CA LEU A 302 -22.31 13.78 12.36
C LEU A 302 -22.07 12.73 13.43
N ARG A 303 -21.62 13.14 14.60
CA ARG A 303 -21.42 12.26 15.75
C ARG A 303 -22.48 12.53 16.79
N TRP A 304 -23.03 11.47 17.34
CA TRP A 304 -24.00 11.52 18.44
C TRP A 304 -23.52 10.67 19.59
N LEU A 305 -23.28 11.31 20.72
CA LEU A 305 -22.96 10.67 21.98
C LEU A 305 -24.26 10.37 22.73
N GLY A 306 -24.68 9.09 22.71
CA GLY A 306 -25.75 8.58 23.59
C GLY A 306 -25.23 8.35 25.01
N ASP A 307 -26.02 7.66 25.84
CA ASP A 307 -25.64 7.43 27.26
C ASP A 307 -24.35 6.60 27.38
N ASP A 308 -24.24 5.48 26.65
CA ASP A 308 -23.10 4.57 26.68
C ASP A 308 -22.53 4.27 25.28
N THR A 309 -23.07 4.89 24.24
CA THR A 309 -22.71 4.56 22.85
C THR A 309 -22.54 5.83 22.03
N GLU A 310 -21.40 5.92 21.35
CA GLU A 310 -21.19 6.92 20.30
C GLU A 310 -21.63 6.36 18.96
N TYR A 311 -22.35 7.15 18.19
CA TYR A 311 -22.77 6.85 16.82
C TYR A 311 -22.19 7.87 15.86
N GLY A 312 -21.77 7.42 14.68
CA GLY A 312 -21.26 8.26 13.60
C GLY A 312 -22.04 8.05 12.31
N LEU A 313 -22.35 9.14 11.60
CA LEU A 313 -22.85 9.12 10.23
C LEU A 313 -21.88 9.90 9.35
N TYR A 314 -21.52 9.35 8.20
CA TYR A 314 -20.47 9.89 7.34
C TYR A 314 -20.94 9.97 5.90
N PHE A 315 -20.59 11.08 5.26
CA PHE A 315 -20.69 11.21 3.82
C PHE A 315 -19.42 11.85 3.27
N MET A 316 -18.84 11.28 2.21
CA MET A 316 -17.69 11.88 1.54
C MET A 316 -17.70 11.63 0.04
N ASN A 317 -17.09 12.56 -0.69
CA ASN A 317 -16.65 12.40 -2.07
C ASN A 317 -15.13 12.47 -2.09
N TYR A 318 -14.49 11.45 -2.62
CA TYR A 318 -13.02 11.38 -2.66
C TYR A 318 -12.53 10.76 -3.97
N HIS A 319 -11.24 10.90 -4.23
CA HIS A 319 -10.56 10.27 -5.36
C HIS A 319 -9.74 9.08 -4.88
N SER A 320 -9.60 8.06 -5.74
CA SER A 320 -8.83 6.87 -5.39
C SER A 320 -7.40 7.24 -4.99
N ARG A 321 -6.90 6.62 -3.92
CA ARG A 321 -5.51 6.74 -3.48
C ARG A 321 -4.63 5.66 -4.09
N THR A 322 -5.25 4.57 -4.56
CA THR A 322 -4.56 3.46 -5.22
C THR A 322 -4.88 3.47 -6.72
N PRO A 323 -3.90 3.19 -7.57
CA PRO A 323 -4.09 3.18 -9.00
C PRO A 323 -4.87 1.96 -9.49
N THR A 324 -5.46 2.12 -10.66
CA THR A 324 -5.92 1.02 -11.51
C THR A 324 -5.05 0.96 -12.77
N VAL A 325 -4.78 -0.26 -13.25
CA VAL A 325 -3.97 -0.49 -14.45
C VAL A 325 -4.89 -0.54 -15.65
N GLY A 326 -4.70 0.37 -16.60
CA GLY A 326 -5.34 0.33 -17.91
C GLY A 326 -4.31 0.09 -19.02
N THR A 327 -4.77 -0.20 -20.25
CA THR A 327 -3.88 -0.39 -21.40
C THR A 327 -4.33 0.47 -22.58
N THR A 328 -3.39 0.78 -23.50
CA THR A 328 -3.68 1.50 -24.74
C THR A 328 -3.28 0.61 -25.93
N THR A 329 -4.21 0.36 -26.83
CA THR A 329 -3.98 -0.49 -28.01
C THR A 329 -3.10 0.22 -29.04
N ALA A 330 -2.23 -0.52 -29.72
CA ALA A 330 -1.42 0.03 -30.83
C ALA A 330 -2.29 0.67 -31.93
N GLY A 331 -1.81 1.75 -32.53
CA GLY A 331 -2.56 2.54 -33.50
C GLY A 331 -2.67 1.91 -34.88
N LEU A 332 -3.49 2.53 -35.76
CA LEU A 332 -3.71 2.09 -37.14
C LEU A 332 -2.42 2.04 -37.95
N SER A 333 -1.46 2.95 -37.75
CA SER A 333 -0.16 2.94 -38.44
C SER A 333 0.64 1.68 -38.16
N THR A 334 0.57 1.17 -36.93
CA THR A 334 1.18 -0.10 -36.53
C THR A 334 0.52 -1.26 -37.27
N LEU A 335 -0.81 -1.33 -37.27
CA LEU A 335 -1.55 -2.37 -38.00
C LEU A 335 -1.24 -2.37 -39.49
N ALA A 336 -1.16 -1.21 -40.14
CA ALA A 336 -0.83 -1.07 -41.56
C ALA A 336 0.59 -1.57 -41.88
N ALA A 337 1.53 -1.46 -40.97
CA ALA A 337 2.91 -1.91 -41.13
C ALA A 337 3.08 -3.43 -40.97
N LEU A 338 2.18 -4.11 -40.23
CA LEU A 338 2.31 -5.53 -39.88
C LEU A 338 2.48 -6.46 -41.08
N PRO A 339 1.67 -6.38 -42.17
CA PRO A 339 1.79 -7.33 -43.29
C PRO A 339 3.20 -7.37 -43.91
N GLY A 340 3.82 -6.19 -44.09
CA GLY A 340 5.19 -6.09 -44.62
C GLY A 340 6.22 -6.74 -43.69
N MET A 341 6.15 -6.45 -42.40
CA MET A 341 7.04 -7.02 -41.38
C MET A 341 6.88 -8.54 -41.27
N VAL A 342 5.63 -9.02 -41.21
CA VAL A 342 5.29 -10.46 -41.12
C VAL A 342 5.80 -11.22 -42.35
N GLY A 343 5.65 -10.65 -43.57
CA GLY A 343 6.13 -11.25 -44.81
C GLY A 343 7.66 -11.44 -44.80
N ILE A 344 8.41 -10.41 -44.41
CA ILE A 344 9.88 -10.47 -44.31
C ILE A 344 10.30 -11.45 -43.20
N ALA A 345 9.67 -11.37 -42.02
CA ALA A 345 10.00 -12.26 -40.92
C ALA A 345 9.82 -13.74 -41.28
N ASN A 346 8.72 -14.10 -41.94
CA ASN A 346 8.47 -15.47 -42.39
C ASN A 346 9.47 -15.91 -43.50
N GLY A 347 9.97 -14.96 -44.31
CA GLY A 347 11.04 -15.22 -45.29
C GLY A 347 12.39 -15.49 -44.60
N LEU A 348 12.68 -14.84 -43.47
CA LEU A 348 13.91 -15.03 -42.70
C LEU A 348 13.84 -16.31 -41.82
N ALA A 349 12.71 -16.54 -41.19
CA ALA A 349 12.45 -17.69 -40.33
C ALA A 349 10.98 -18.12 -40.44
N PRO A 350 10.68 -19.22 -41.14
CA PRO A 350 9.30 -19.67 -41.35
C PRO A 350 8.54 -19.81 -40.02
N GLY A 351 7.35 -19.21 -39.94
CA GLY A 351 6.50 -19.21 -38.77
C GLY A 351 6.77 -18.09 -37.75
N SER A 352 7.82 -17.28 -37.91
CA SER A 352 8.15 -16.21 -36.95
C SER A 352 7.24 -14.98 -37.08
N GLY A 353 6.54 -14.82 -38.19
CA GLY A 353 5.73 -13.63 -38.47
C GLY A 353 4.59 -13.40 -37.48
N SER A 354 3.93 -14.45 -36.98
CA SER A 354 2.84 -14.29 -35.99
C SER A 354 3.38 -13.83 -34.66
N GLY A 355 4.51 -14.38 -34.22
CA GLY A 355 5.19 -13.94 -32.97
C GLY A 355 5.67 -12.50 -33.06
N LEU A 356 6.18 -12.08 -34.23
CA LEU A 356 6.55 -10.69 -34.49
C LEU A 356 5.33 -9.77 -34.42
N ALA A 357 4.22 -10.13 -35.07
CA ALA A 357 2.99 -9.32 -35.07
C ALA A 357 2.48 -9.11 -33.63
N GLN A 358 2.40 -10.17 -32.82
CA GLN A 358 2.02 -10.07 -31.43
C GLN A 358 2.98 -9.16 -30.66
N SER A 359 4.29 -9.36 -30.80
CA SER A 359 5.32 -8.57 -30.13
C SER A 359 5.24 -7.07 -30.49
N VAL A 360 4.98 -6.76 -31.77
CA VAL A 360 4.80 -5.37 -32.22
C VAL A 360 3.52 -4.77 -31.63
N MET A 361 2.41 -5.51 -31.61
CA MET A 361 1.17 -5.01 -30.99
C MET A 361 1.33 -4.73 -29.50
N LEU A 362 2.04 -5.58 -28.75
CA LEU A 362 2.33 -5.39 -27.33
C LEU A 362 3.30 -4.21 -27.10
N GLY A 363 4.43 -4.19 -27.83
CA GLY A 363 5.46 -3.16 -27.64
C GLY A 363 5.11 -1.78 -28.22
N ARG A 364 4.10 -1.68 -29.12
CA ARG A 364 3.55 -0.43 -29.66
C ARG A 364 2.22 -0.04 -29.01
N GLY A 365 1.64 -0.93 -28.24
CA GLY A 365 0.64 -0.63 -27.25
C GLY A 365 1.26 0.05 -26.05
N GLY A 366 0.56 0.06 -24.93
CA GLY A 366 1.06 0.62 -23.68
C GLY A 366 0.17 0.26 -22.50
N TYR A 367 0.64 0.54 -21.29
CA TYR A 367 -0.18 0.56 -20.09
C TYR A 367 -0.04 1.91 -19.38
N TYR A 368 -1.00 2.23 -18.55
CA TYR A 368 -1.01 3.43 -17.73
C TYR A 368 -1.64 3.13 -16.37
N LEU A 369 -1.30 3.92 -15.38
CA LEU A 369 -1.98 3.95 -14.10
C LEU A 369 -2.99 5.09 -14.09
N GLU A 370 -4.19 4.82 -13.59
CA GLU A 370 -5.27 5.81 -13.48
C GLU A 370 -5.80 5.80 -12.06
N TYR A 371 -6.01 6.98 -11.49
CA TYR A 371 -6.60 7.19 -10.16
C TYR A 371 -8.06 7.65 -10.32
N PRO A 372 -9.05 6.74 -10.21
CA PRO A 372 -10.46 7.08 -10.43
C PRO A 372 -10.97 8.14 -9.49
N GLU A 373 -11.63 9.15 -10.04
CA GLU A 373 -12.17 10.30 -9.31
C GLU A 373 -13.62 10.08 -8.84
N ASP A 374 -14.10 10.96 -7.95
CA ASP A 374 -15.50 11.10 -7.53
C ASP A 374 -16.16 9.81 -7.02
N ILE A 375 -15.47 9.15 -6.09
CA ILE A 375 -16.00 8.01 -5.36
C ILE A 375 -16.84 8.56 -4.19
N ARG A 376 -18.13 8.22 -4.17
CA ARG A 376 -19.02 8.57 -3.07
C ARG A 376 -19.00 7.47 -2.02
N LEU A 377 -18.97 7.86 -0.76
CA LEU A 377 -19.05 6.94 0.37
C LEU A 377 -20.10 7.46 1.36
N TYR A 378 -20.98 6.58 1.76
CA TYR A 378 -21.91 6.72 2.86
C TYR A 378 -21.51 5.74 3.95
N GLY A 379 -21.41 6.20 5.18
CA GLY A 379 -20.97 5.38 6.31
C GLY A 379 -21.82 5.60 7.54
N ALA A 380 -21.88 4.57 8.37
CA ALA A 380 -22.38 4.66 9.75
C ALA A 380 -21.50 3.81 10.66
N SER A 381 -21.26 4.28 11.87
CA SER A 381 -20.49 3.55 12.87
C SER A 381 -21.13 3.65 14.26
N PHE A 382 -20.70 2.77 15.13
CA PHE A 382 -20.95 2.84 16.57
C PHE A 382 -19.72 2.39 17.37
N SER A 383 -19.60 2.93 18.57
CA SER A 383 -18.59 2.55 19.56
C SER A 383 -19.23 2.53 20.94
N THR A 384 -19.14 1.39 21.64
CA THR A 384 -19.76 1.18 22.96
C THR A 384 -18.91 0.28 23.84
N THR A 385 -19.17 0.32 25.13
CA THR A 385 -18.60 -0.64 26.09
C THR A 385 -19.71 -1.52 26.65
N LEU A 386 -19.57 -2.83 26.47
CA LEU A 386 -20.52 -3.81 26.99
C LEU A 386 -20.42 -3.92 28.53
N PRO A 387 -21.45 -4.39 29.23
CA PRO A 387 -21.41 -4.60 30.69
C PRO A 387 -20.29 -5.52 31.18
N THR A 388 -19.72 -6.33 30.27
CA THR A 388 -18.55 -7.20 30.53
C THR A 388 -17.22 -6.47 30.54
N GLY A 389 -17.20 -5.14 30.28
CA GLY A 389 -15.99 -4.36 30.08
C GLY A 389 -15.34 -4.55 28.70
N THR A 390 -16.04 -5.21 27.75
CA THR A 390 -15.58 -5.36 26.37
C THR A 390 -15.92 -4.12 25.57
N ALA A 391 -14.93 -3.48 24.94
CA ALA A 391 -15.19 -2.45 23.94
C ALA A 391 -15.69 -3.15 22.66
N TRP A 392 -16.79 -2.66 22.13
CA TRP A 392 -17.40 -3.15 20.90
C TRP A 392 -17.64 -1.99 19.94
N THR A 393 -17.02 -2.11 18.76
CA THR A 393 -17.19 -1.13 17.70
C THR A 393 -17.67 -1.81 16.43
N GLY A 394 -18.30 -1.05 15.55
CA GLY A 394 -18.71 -1.54 14.26
C GLY A 394 -18.99 -0.42 13.30
N GLU A 395 -18.87 -0.76 12.01
CA GLU A 395 -19.17 0.20 10.94
C GLU A 395 -19.72 -0.49 9.70
N ILE A 396 -20.47 0.27 8.94
CA ILE A 396 -20.92 -0.06 7.60
C ILE A 396 -20.54 1.07 6.65
N SER A 397 -19.99 0.73 5.48
CA SER A 397 -19.76 1.67 4.39
C SER A 397 -20.43 1.19 3.11
N TYR A 398 -20.99 2.12 2.34
CA TYR A 398 -21.59 1.89 1.03
C TYR A 398 -21.03 2.85 0.00
N ARG A 399 -20.50 2.31 -1.09
CA ARG A 399 -19.97 3.05 -2.24
C ARG A 399 -20.70 2.62 -3.49
N PRO A 400 -21.61 3.46 -4.05
CA PRO A 400 -22.40 3.13 -5.23
C PRO A 400 -21.55 3.03 -6.51
N ASN A 401 -20.34 3.57 -6.49
CA ASN A 401 -19.51 3.77 -7.67
C ASN A 401 -18.01 3.49 -7.43
N ALA A 402 -17.69 2.52 -6.57
CA ALA A 402 -16.30 2.12 -6.31
C ALA A 402 -15.63 1.55 -7.57
N PRO A 403 -14.40 1.95 -7.89
CA PRO A 403 -13.64 1.34 -8.97
C PRO A 403 -13.18 -0.08 -8.56
N VAL A 404 -13.44 -1.06 -9.42
CA VAL A 404 -12.96 -2.44 -9.25
C VAL A 404 -12.09 -2.78 -10.45
N GLN A 405 -10.83 -3.17 -10.19
CA GLN A 405 -9.83 -3.49 -11.20
C GLN A 405 -10.28 -4.66 -12.07
N VAL A 406 -10.33 -4.47 -13.38
CA VAL A 406 -10.49 -5.52 -14.39
C VAL A 406 -9.24 -6.38 -14.42
N ASN A 407 -9.38 -7.68 -14.68
CA ASN A 407 -8.24 -8.60 -14.73
C ASN A 407 -7.14 -8.10 -15.69
N THR A 408 -5.90 -8.03 -15.21
CA THR A 408 -4.77 -7.46 -15.96
C THR A 408 -4.34 -8.36 -17.14
N ASN A 409 -4.51 -9.68 -17.05
CA ASN A 409 -4.28 -10.58 -18.19
C ASN A 409 -5.27 -10.30 -19.33
N ASP A 410 -6.55 -10.05 -19.02
CA ASP A 410 -7.54 -9.69 -20.04
C ASP A 410 -7.20 -8.34 -20.71
N LEU A 411 -6.72 -7.37 -19.93
CA LEU A 411 -6.25 -6.09 -20.45
C LEU A 411 -5.02 -6.23 -21.34
N THR A 412 -4.08 -7.10 -20.99
CA THR A 412 -2.90 -7.41 -21.81
C THR A 412 -3.30 -8.07 -23.12
N LEU A 413 -4.17 -9.08 -23.05
CA LEU A 413 -4.67 -9.78 -24.25
C LEU A 413 -5.52 -8.88 -25.12
N ALA A 414 -6.18 -7.87 -24.56
CA ALA A 414 -6.93 -6.88 -25.33
C ALA A 414 -6.05 -6.13 -26.34
N LEU A 415 -4.75 -5.95 -26.05
CA LEU A 415 -3.79 -5.36 -26.98
C LEU A 415 -3.65 -6.18 -28.28
N LEU A 416 -3.95 -7.48 -28.26
CA LEU A 416 -3.88 -8.39 -29.39
C LEU A 416 -5.18 -8.51 -30.17
N ASN A 417 -6.31 -8.02 -29.64
CA ASN A 417 -7.63 -8.14 -30.30
C ASN A 417 -7.65 -7.62 -31.75
N PRO A 418 -6.96 -6.51 -32.09
CA PRO A 418 -6.98 -6.04 -33.49
C PRO A 418 -6.41 -7.04 -34.51
N ILE A 419 -5.51 -7.93 -34.09
CA ILE A 419 -4.94 -8.98 -34.99
C ILE A 419 -5.56 -10.37 -34.75
N ALA A 420 -6.31 -10.55 -33.68
CA ALA A 420 -7.01 -11.79 -33.32
C ALA A 420 -8.49 -11.77 -33.70
N GLY A 421 -8.96 -10.78 -34.44
CA GLY A 421 -10.39 -10.66 -34.78
C GLY A 421 -11.32 -10.46 -33.59
N GLY A 422 -10.82 -9.88 -32.48
CA GLY A 422 -11.59 -9.64 -31.27
C GLY A 422 -11.74 -10.85 -30.34
N THR A 423 -10.98 -11.92 -30.54
CA THR A 423 -11.13 -13.18 -29.79
C THR A 423 -10.07 -13.41 -28.70
N ALA A 424 -9.02 -12.56 -28.64
CA ALA A 424 -7.94 -12.72 -27.64
C ALA A 424 -8.40 -12.34 -26.22
N SER A 425 -9.30 -11.37 -26.11
CA SER A 425 -9.81 -10.87 -24.83
C SER A 425 -11.31 -10.53 -24.95
N PRO A 426 -12.09 -10.68 -23.84
CA PRO A 426 -13.49 -10.24 -23.81
C PRO A 426 -13.66 -8.71 -23.82
N ILE A 427 -12.56 -7.96 -23.70
CA ILE A 427 -12.57 -6.50 -23.69
C ILE A 427 -12.58 -6.00 -25.14
N ALA A 428 -13.68 -5.38 -25.55
CA ALA A 428 -13.77 -4.78 -26.88
C ALA A 428 -12.75 -3.64 -27.03
N THR A 429 -11.97 -3.66 -28.11
CA THR A 429 -10.91 -2.68 -28.37
C THR A 429 -10.98 -2.13 -29.79
N THR A 430 -10.49 -0.91 -29.98
CA THR A 430 -10.21 -0.33 -31.27
C THR A 430 -8.75 0.11 -31.33
N PRO A 431 -8.12 0.10 -32.51
CA PRO A 431 -6.73 0.55 -32.66
C PRO A 431 -6.53 1.97 -32.14
N GLY A 432 -5.51 2.16 -31.29
CA GLY A 432 -5.18 3.45 -30.67
C GLY A 432 -6.08 3.88 -29.52
N SER A 433 -7.03 3.05 -29.11
CA SER A 433 -7.92 3.38 -27.99
C SER A 433 -7.41 2.86 -26.63
N ASP A 434 -7.87 3.53 -25.58
CA ASP A 434 -7.67 3.10 -24.21
C ASP A 434 -8.64 1.99 -23.79
N ASN A 435 -8.10 0.99 -23.13
CA ASN A 435 -8.85 -0.06 -22.47
C ASN A 435 -8.86 0.24 -20.98
N LYS A 436 -9.98 0.80 -20.49
CA LYS A 436 -10.13 1.26 -19.13
C LYS A 436 -9.95 0.11 -18.13
N GLY A 437 -9.05 0.29 -17.15
CA GLY A 437 -8.62 -0.72 -16.19
C GLY A 437 -9.64 -1.08 -15.13
N TYR A 438 -10.74 -0.35 -14.99
CA TYR A 438 -11.73 -0.59 -13.95
C TYR A 438 -13.17 -0.47 -14.47
N ARG A 439 -14.08 -1.01 -13.68
CA ARG A 439 -15.52 -0.72 -13.79
C ARG A 439 -16.03 -0.23 -12.44
N ARG A 440 -16.98 0.71 -12.48
CA ARG A 440 -17.63 1.18 -11.25
C ARG A 440 -18.67 0.18 -10.81
N LYS A 441 -18.60 -0.23 -9.54
CA LYS A 441 -19.48 -1.22 -8.92
C LYS A 441 -19.99 -0.68 -7.59
N GLU A 442 -21.11 -1.21 -7.16
CA GLU A 442 -21.61 -1.00 -5.80
C GLU A 442 -20.79 -1.88 -4.84
N VAL A 443 -20.21 -1.26 -3.82
CA VAL A 443 -19.45 -2.00 -2.79
C VAL A 443 -20.00 -1.64 -1.42
N THR A 444 -20.44 -2.65 -0.69
CA THR A 444 -20.85 -2.54 0.72
C THR A 444 -19.87 -3.31 1.57
N GLN A 445 -19.37 -2.70 2.63
CA GLN A 445 -18.51 -3.36 3.63
C GLN A 445 -19.12 -3.18 5.01
N ILE A 446 -19.20 -4.26 5.77
CA ILE A 446 -19.64 -4.28 7.17
C ILE A 446 -18.52 -4.90 7.96
N GLN A 447 -18.15 -4.27 9.08
CA GLN A 447 -17.11 -4.79 9.97
C GLN A 447 -17.40 -4.47 11.42
N SER A 448 -16.84 -5.28 12.31
CA SER A 448 -17.02 -5.14 13.76
C SER A 448 -15.77 -5.60 14.47
N THR A 449 -15.38 -4.84 15.50
CA THR A 449 -14.22 -5.10 16.35
C THR A 449 -14.64 -5.27 17.81
N LEU A 450 -14.05 -6.25 18.47
CA LEU A 450 -14.17 -6.50 19.90
C LEU A 450 -12.78 -6.37 20.53
N THR A 451 -12.67 -5.58 21.60
CA THR A 451 -11.46 -5.50 22.43
C THR A 451 -11.80 -5.83 23.87
N HIS A 452 -11.14 -6.84 24.42
CA HIS A 452 -11.35 -7.25 25.79
C HIS A 452 -10.02 -7.34 26.55
N PHE A 453 -10.06 -6.96 27.81
CA PHE A 453 -8.92 -6.97 28.72
C PHE A 453 -9.16 -8.01 29.82
N PHE A 454 -8.21 -8.90 30.01
CA PHE A 454 -8.18 -9.85 31.10
C PHE A 454 -7.00 -9.51 32.02
N ASP A 455 -7.28 -9.22 33.27
CA ASP A 455 -6.23 -8.91 34.24
C ASP A 455 -5.60 -10.18 34.81
N GLN A 456 -4.30 -10.11 35.09
CA GLN A 456 -3.51 -11.15 35.78
C GLN A 456 -3.55 -12.54 35.12
N VAL A 457 -3.36 -12.59 33.81
CA VAL A 457 -3.31 -13.85 33.03
C VAL A 457 -1.87 -14.32 32.87
N TRP A 458 -1.58 -15.58 33.23
CA TRP A 458 -0.28 -16.24 33.12
C TRP A 458 0.90 -15.45 33.69
N GLY A 459 0.67 -14.70 34.76
CA GLY A 459 1.66 -13.83 35.42
C GLY A 459 1.88 -12.48 34.71
N ALA A 460 1.22 -12.22 33.61
CA ALA A 460 1.12 -10.89 33.00
C ALA A 460 0.14 -10.03 33.77
N GLN A 461 0.36 -8.73 33.85
CA GLN A 461 -0.58 -7.79 34.44
C GLN A 461 -1.90 -7.75 33.65
N ARG A 462 -1.82 -7.89 32.32
CA ARG A 462 -2.97 -7.83 31.43
C ARG A 462 -2.75 -8.68 30.17
N LEU A 463 -3.80 -9.34 29.72
CA LEU A 463 -3.94 -9.86 28.39
C LEU A 463 -4.95 -8.99 27.64
N THR A 464 -4.53 -8.38 26.55
CA THR A 464 -5.41 -7.67 25.61
C THR A 464 -5.74 -8.58 24.44
N LEU A 465 -7.02 -8.83 24.19
CA LEU A 465 -7.50 -9.51 22.97
C LEU A 465 -8.25 -8.53 22.10
N VAL A 466 -7.86 -8.46 20.83
CA VAL A 466 -8.57 -7.68 19.80
C VAL A 466 -8.94 -8.62 18.66
N GLY A 467 -10.22 -8.60 18.26
CA GLY A 467 -10.70 -9.37 17.13
C GLY A 467 -11.58 -8.52 16.24
N GLU A 468 -11.34 -8.55 14.93
CA GLU A 468 -12.12 -7.83 13.92
C GLU A 468 -12.54 -8.81 12.81
N ALA A 469 -13.79 -8.72 12.39
CA ALA A 469 -14.32 -9.45 11.24
C ALA A 469 -14.98 -8.47 10.27
N ALA A 470 -14.82 -8.73 8.96
CA ALA A 470 -15.47 -7.93 7.93
C ALA A 470 -16.02 -8.79 6.81
N VAL A 471 -17.14 -8.33 6.25
CA VAL A 471 -17.80 -8.89 5.07
C VAL A 471 -17.90 -7.78 4.01
N VAL A 472 -17.54 -8.12 2.78
CA VAL A 472 -17.65 -7.21 1.63
C VAL A 472 -18.55 -7.81 0.58
N ARG A 473 -19.47 -7.00 0.06
CA ARG A 473 -20.35 -7.35 -1.06
C ARG A 473 -20.09 -6.42 -2.23
N VAL A 474 -19.89 -7.00 -3.41
CA VAL A 474 -19.77 -6.30 -4.69
C VAL A 474 -21.00 -6.58 -5.54
N GLY A 475 -21.76 -5.54 -5.85
CA GLY A 475 -22.95 -5.60 -6.70
C GLY A 475 -22.60 -5.48 -8.19
N GLY A 476 -23.47 -6.06 -9.03
CA GLY A 476 -23.41 -5.86 -10.49
C GLY A 476 -22.17 -6.46 -11.17
N LEU A 477 -21.56 -7.52 -10.62
CA LEU A 477 -20.48 -8.24 -11.31
C LEU A 477 -21.05 -9.00 -12.51
N GLU A 478 -20.37 -8.90 -13.64
CA GLU A 478 -20.64 -9.69 -14.83
C GLU A 478 -20.25 -11.17 -14.60
N SER A 479 -20.82 -12.07 -15.40
CA SER A 479 -20.37 -13.46 -15.38
C SER A 479 -18.88 -13.54 -15.78
N ARG A 480 -18.10 -14.44 -15.18
CA ARG A 480 -16.67 -14.62 -15.45
C ARG A 480 -16.35 -14.91 -16.92
N SER A 481 -17.34 -15.41 -17.69
CA SER A 481 -17.21 -15.60 -19.14
C SER A 481 -17.27 -14.29 -19.95
N LYS A 482 -17.83 -13.19 -19.37
CA LYS A 482 -17.97 -11.89 -20.02
C LYS A 482 -16.90 -10.89 -19.58
N LEU A 483 -16.64 -10.79 -18.28
CA LEU A 483 -15.63 -9.88 -17.72
C LEU A 483 -15.19 -10.37 -16.35
N ARG A 484 -13.91 -10.28 -16.07
CA ARG A 484 -13.28 -10.75 -14.84
C ARG A 484 -12.59 -9.59 -14.12
N TYR A 485 -12.53 -9.69 -12.79
CA TYR A 485 -11.96 -8.66 -11.92
C TYR A 485 -10.92 -9.28 -10.99
N GLY A 486 -9.85 -8.51 -10.70
CA GLY A 486 -8.79 -8.95 -9.80
C GLY A 486 -8.00 -10.14 -10.36
N ARG A 487 -7.49 -10.99 -9.49
CA ARG A 487 -6.53 -12.10 -9.68
C ARG A 487 -5.19 -11.63 -10.26
N ASP A 488 -4.11 -12.00 -9.61
CA ASP A 488 -2.77 -11.63 -10.06
C ASP A 488 -2.42 -12.31 -11.40
N SER A 489 -1.64 -11.60 -12.21
CA SER A 489 -1.23 -12.06 -13.54
C SER A 489 -0.36 -13.31 -13.51
N VAL A 490 0.31 -13.58 -12.39
CA VAL A 490 1.19 -14.75 -12.22
C VAL A 490 0.43 -16.07 -12.38
N TYR A 491 -0.88 -16.09 -12.07
CA TYR A 491 -1.75 -17.28 -12.21
C TYR A 491 -2.32 -17.46 -13.62
N GLY A 492 -1.90 -16.65 -14.58
CA GLY A 492 -2.28 -16.77 -15.98
C GLY A 492 -3.70 -16.29 -16.32
N GLN A 493 -4.10 -16.52 -17.57
CA GLN A 493 -5.41 -16.13 -18.09
C GLN A 493 -6.52 -17.07 -17.66
N TYR A 494 -7.78 -16.61 -17.73
CA TYR A 494 -8.96 -17.43 -17.49
C TYR A 494 -8.99 -18.68 -18.39
N GLY A 495 -9.21 -19.83 -17.79
CA GLY A 495 -9.24 -21.13 -18.48
C GLY A 495 -7.87 -21.68 -18.87
N PHE A 496 -6.76 -20.96 -18.59
CA PHE A 496 -5.42 -21.49 -18.77
C PHE A 496 -5.20 -22.68 -17.84
N GLY A 497 -4.82 -23.83 -18.42
CA GLY A 497 -4.70 -25.07 -17.64
C GLY A 497 -6.00 -25.59 -17.00
N GLY A 498 -7.15 -25.05 -17.42
CA GLY A 498 -8.47 -25.38 -16.82
C GLY A 498 -8.86 -24.50 -15.65
N ASP A 499 -8.02 -23.58 -15.21
CA ASP A 499 -8.23 -22.73 -14.05
C ASP A 499 -9.21 -21.57 -14.35
N THR A 500 -10.31 -21.52 -13.58
CA THR A 500 -11.39 -20.53 -13.74
C THR A 500 -11.69 -19.74 -12.47
N ASP A 501 -10.90 -19.88 -11.40
CA ASP A 501 -11.13 -19.31 -10.08
C ASP A 501 -10.13 -18.20 -9.72
N GLY A 502 -10.21 -17.65 -8.51
CA GLY A 502 -9.34 -16.55 -8.03
C GLY A 502 -9.80 -15.14 -8.41
N PHE A 503 -10.90 -14.98 -9.15
CA PHE A 503 -11.44 -13.68 -9.53
C PHE A 503 -12.40 -13.14 -8.48
N VAL A 504 -12.56 -11.80 -8.41
CA VAL A 504 -13.47 -11.14 -7.47
C VAL A 504 -14.85 -11.79 -7.45
N THR A 505 -15.32 -12.10 -6.26
CA THR A 505 -16.63 -12.70 -5.99
C THR A 505 -17.62 -11.64 -5.50
N SER A 506 -18.90 -11.94 -5.59
CA SER A 506 -19.96 -11.04 -5.10
C SER A 506 -19.93 -10.83 -3.59
N THR A 507 -19.37 -11.79 -2.86
CA THR A 507 -19.20 -11.71 -1.41
C THR A 507 -17.86 -12.30 -1.04
N SER A 508 -17.17 -11.64 -0.11
CA SER A 508 -15.91 -12.10 0.49
C SER A 508 -15.88 -11.69 1.95
N TRP A 509 -15.19 -12.48 2.78
CA TRP A 509 -15.07 -12.15 4.19
C TRP A 509 -13.84 -12.78 4.83
N GLY A 510 -13.41 -12.17 5.91
CA GLY A 510 -12.28 -12.63 6.70
C GLY A 510 -12.26 -12.01 8.08
N TYR A 511 -11.31 -12.43 8.90
CA TYR A 511 -11.12 -11.89 10.24
C TYR A 511 -9.64 -11.75 10.59
N ARG A 512 -9.38 -10.87 11.55
CA ARG A 512 -8.07 -10.57 12.13
C ARG A 512 -8.19 -10.67 13.64
N ALA A 513 -7.14 -11.16 14.29
CA ALA A 513 -7.09 -11.22 15.76
C ALA A 513 -5.69 -10.85 16.24
N ARG A 514 -5.61 -10.22 17.40
CA ARG A 514 -4.35 -9.93 18.08
C ARG A 514 -4.47 -10.19 19.59
N ALA A 515 -3.46 -10.84 20.14
CA ALA A 515 -3.29 -11.05 21.57
C ALA A 515 -2.00 -10.39 22.04
N ILE A 516 -2.03 -9.63 23.13
CA ILE A 516 -0.87 -8.95 23.72
C ILE A 516 -0.87 -9.22 25.22
N LEU A 517 0.24 -9.71 25.73
CA LEU A 517 0.48 -9.90 27.17
C LEU A 517 1.38 -8.77 27.69
N ASP A 518 0.97 -8.08 28.74
CA ASP A 518 1.74 -7.00 29.35
C ASP A 518 2.43 -7.52 30.62
N TYR A 519 3.75 -7.65 30.59
CA TYR A 519 4.59 -7.98 31.75
C TYR A 519 5.40 -6.75 32.15
N ALA A 520 5.10 -6.17 33.31
CA ALA A 520 5.86 -5.03 33.79
C ALA A 520 7.05 -5.47 34.65
N ASN A 521 8.15 -4.73 34.53
CA ASN A 521 9.36 -4.86 35.33
C ASN A 521 9.91 -6.31 35.42
N VAL A 522 10.01 -7.00 34.32
CA VAL A 522 10.46 -8.39 34.25
C VAL A 522 11.91 -8.52 34.69
N ILE A 523 12.78 -7.64 34.21
CA ILE A 523 14.21 -7.59 34.56
C ILE A 523 14.64 -6.12 34.62
N GLY A 524 15.00 -5.61 35.82
CA GLY A 524 15.65 -4.30 35.96
C GLY A 524 14.87 -3.09 35.44
N GLY A 525 13.52 -3.16 35.44
CA GLY A 525 12.66 -2.09 34.94
C GLY A 525 12.24 -2.23 33.48
N ILE A 526 12.59 -3.34 32.79
CA ILE A 526 12.16 -3.63 31.43
C ILE A 526 10.74 -4.21 31.46
N ASN A 527 9.85 -3.62 30.69
CA ASN A 527 8.53 -4.15 30.40
C ASN A 527 8.61 -4.99 29.13
N LEU A 528 7.95 -6.15 29.11
CA LEU A 528 7.88 -7.03 27.94
C LEU A 528 6.42 -7.21 27.50
N LYS A 529 6.20 -7.17 26.20
CA LYS A 529 4.88 -7.35 25.55
C LYS A 529 4.96 -8.43 24.47
N PRO A 530 4.98 -9.73 24.86
CA PRO A 530 4.77 -10.79 23.87
C PRO A 530 3.44 -10.60 23.16
N ASN A 531 3.44 -10.77 21.84
CA ASN A 531 2.25 -10.59 21.05
C ASN A 531 2.12 -11.65 19.96
N LEU A 532 0.87 -11.93 19.59
CA LEU A 532 0.48 -12.84 18.54
C LEU A 532 -0.57 -12.14 17.67
N SER A 533 -0.34 -12.10 16.38
CA SER A 533 -1.33 -11.62 15.41
C SER A 533 -1.71 -12.74 14.44
N TRP A 534 -2.98 -12.79 14.08
CA TRP A 534 -3.55 -13.77 13.18
C TRP A 534 -4.43 -13.09 12.12
N SER A 535 -4.31 -13.55 10.88
CA SER A 535 -5.11 -13.10 9.74
C SER A 535 -5.64 -14.32 9.00
N HIS A 536 -6.93 -14.29 8.62
CA HIS A 536 -7.53 -15.32 7.78
C HIS A 536 -8.60 -14.71 6.87
N ASP A 537 -8.38 -14.85 5.58
CA ASP A 537 -9.36 -14.55 4.54
C ASP A 537 -10.15 -15.83 4.28
N VAL A 538 -11.38 -15.91 4.82
CA VAL A 538 -12.07 -17.19 4.96
C VAL A 538 -12.70 -17.67 3.66
N ALA A 539 -13.40 -16.77 2.95
CA ALA A 539 -14.08 -17.13 1.72
C ALA A 539 -14.22 -15.94 0.78
N GLY A 540 -14.11 -16.21 -0.50
CA GLY A 540 -14.26 -15.26 -1.60
C GLY A 540 -13.05 -14.37 -1.83
N TYR A 541 -13.05 -13.70 -2.98
CA TYR A 541 -12.02 -12.78 -3.41
C TYR A 541 -12.57 -11.37 -3.38
N GLY A 542 -12.00 -10.50 -2.54
CA GLY A 542 -12.43 -9.12 -2.36
C GLY A 542 -12.00 -8.21 -3.51
N PRO A 543 -12.67 -7.06 -3.68
CA PRO A 543 -12.27 -6.08 -4.68
C PRO A 543 -10.90 -5.49 -4.34
N ASN A 544 -10.07 -5.30 -5.37
CA ASN A 544 -8.74 -4.67 -5.26
C ASN A 544 -7.82 -5.32 -4.20
N GLY A 545 -7.93 -6.65 -4.02
CA GLY A 545 -7.06 -7.42 -3.14
C GLY A 545 -7.42 -7.36 -1.64
N LEU A 546 -8.61 -6.90 -1.26
CA LEU A 546 -9.01 -6.77 0.14
C LEU A 546 -9.08 -8.12 0.88
N PHE A 547 -9.60 -9.17 0.23
CA PHE A 547 -9.60 -10.54 0.71
C PHE A 547 -9.14 -11.49 -0.40
N ASN A 548 -8.45 -12.55 -0.02
CA ASN A 548 -7.96 -13.60 -0.90
C ASN A 548 -8.26 -14.97 -0.26
N GLU A 549 -9.29 -15.65 -0.72
CA GLU A 549 -9.84 -16.88 -0.12
C GLU A 549 -8.75 -17.87 0.30
N GLY A 550 -8.81 -18.32 1.56
CA GLY A 550 -7.89 -19.28 2.14
C GLY A 550 -6.54 -18.70 2.58
N ALA A 551 -6.20 -17.46 2.23
CA ALA A 551 -4.95 -16.82 2.63
C ALA A 551 -4.91 -16.55 4.15
N LYS A 552 -3.78 -16.86 4.77
CA LYS A 552 -3.54 -16.73 6.20
C LYS A 552 -2.19 -16.08 6.47
N ALA A 553 -2.10 -15.40 7.61
CA ALA A 553 -0.84 -14.96 8.16
C ALA A 553 -0.83 -15.10 9.68
N ILE A 554 0.32 -15.46 10.22
CA ILE A 554 0.59 -15.48 11.65
C ILE A 554 1.84 -14.65 11.92
N SER A 555 1.79 -13.80 12.94
CA SER A 555 2.95 -13.06 13.41
C SER A 555 3.12 -13.26 14.92
N VAL A 556 4.31 -13.68 15.32
CA VAL A 556 4.70 -13.83 16.73
C VAL A 556 5.80 -12.83 17.01
N GLY A 557 5.62 -12.04 18.06
CA GLY A 557 6.60 -11.01 18.40
C GLY A 557 6.74 -10.77 19.89
N VAL A 558 7.76 -10.01 20.25
CA VAL A 558 7.96 -9.45 21.58
C VAL A 558 8.44 -8.01 21.43
N ASP A 559 7.73 -7.11 22.09
CA ASP A 559 8.14 -5.72 22.25
C ASP A 559 8.68 -5.53 23.66
N ALA A 560 9.78 -4.82 23.79
CA ALA A 560 10.39 -4.45 25.05
C ALA A 560 10.44 -2.94 25.18
N ASP A 561 10.15 -2.45 26.37
CA ASP A 561 10.24 -1.04 26.72
C ASP A 561 11.01 -0.88 28.03
N TYR A 562 11.94 0.07 28.06
CA TYR A 562 12.66 0.46 29.24
C TYR A 562 12.47 1.96 29.51
N ARG A 563 11.72 2.27 30.58
CA ARG A 563 11.45 3.65 31.02
C ARG A 563 10.77 4.55 30.00
N ASN A 564 9.96 3.99 29.08
CA ASN A 564 9.34 4.69 27.94
C ASN A 564 10.34 5.40 27.02
N THR A 565 11.63 5.12 27.19
CA THR A 565 12.74 5.75 26.48
C THR A 565 13.34 4.83 25.44
N TYR A 566 13.72 3.61 25.86
CA TYR A 566 14.35 2.64 24.97
C TYR A 566 13.36 1.57 24.61
N THR A 567 13.26 1.29 23.32
CA THR A 567 12.37 0.27 22.78
C THR A 567 13.16 -0.77 22.01
N ALA A 568 12.70 -2.00 22.03
CA ALA A 568 13.18 -3.05 21.14
C ALA A 568 11.99 -3.89 20.68
N SER A 569 12.01 -4.36 19.44
CA SER A 569 10.98 -5.24 18.90
C SER A 569 11.63 -6.34 18.08
N LEU A 570 11.16 -7.57 18.27
CA LEU A 570 11.51 -8.74 17.45
C LEU A 570 10.21 -9.41 17.05
N SER A 571 10.04 -9.67 15.76
CA SER A 571 8.87 -10.37 15.24
C SER A 571 9.24 -11.33 14.10
N TYR A 572 8.48 -12.42 13.98
CA TYR A 572 8.47 -13.32 12.85
C TYR A 572 7.07 -13.37 12.27
N THR A 573 6.96 -13.24 10.96
CA THR A 573 5.69 -13.30 10.22
C THR A 573 5.78 -14.39 9.16
N ASP A 574 4.79 -15.28 9.13
CA ASP A 574 4.61 -16.37 8.17
C ASP A 574 3.31 -16.15 7.40
N PHE A 575 3.38 -16.26 6.06
CA PHE A 575 2.24 -16.17 5.16
C PHE A 575 2.01 -17.52 4.49
N PHE A 576 0.78 -18.03 4.54
CA PHE A 576 0.48 -19.36 4.01
C PHE A 576 -0.98 -19.51 3.61
N GLY A 577 -1.25 -20.55 2.81
CA GLY A 577 -2.60 -20.92 2.36
C GLY A 577 -3.18 -19.95 1.33
N GLY A 578 -4.27 -20.37 0.71
CA GLY A 578 -4.91 -19.67 -0.40
C GLY A 578 -4.27 -19.99 -1.75
N ASP A 579 -5.05 -20.50 -2.69
CA ASP A 579 -4.56 -20.95 -4.01
C ASP A 579 -4.05 -19.78 -4.89
N TYR A 580 -4.45 -18.55 -4.57
CA TYR A 580 -4.07 -17.34 -5.31
C TYR A 580 -3.35 -16.32 -4.41
N ASN A 581 -2.60 -16.81 -3.42
CA ASN A 581 -1.87 -15.98 -2.47
C ASN A 581 -0.46 -15.67 -2.97
N VAL A 582 -0.21 -14.43 -3.37
CA VAL A 582 1.11 -13.98 -3.84
C VAL A 582 2.09 -13.67 -2.70
N LEU A 583 1.71 -13.86 -1.44
CA LEU A 583 2.56 -13.59 -0.28
C LEU A 583 3.16 -14.84 0.36
N GLU A 584 2.81 -16.05 -0.08
CA GLU A 584 3.18 -17.30 0.59
C GLU A 584 4.69 -17.58 0.68
N ASP A 585 5.51 -16.86 -0.09
CA ASP A 585 6.97 -16.91 -0.04
C ASP A 585 7.62 -15.67 0.62
N ARG A 586 6.81 -14.86 1.34
CA ARG A 586 7.23 -13.58 1.93
C ARG A 586 7.40 -13.60 3.44
N ASP A 587 7.72 -14.75 4.00
CA ASP A 587 8.01 -14.89 5.42
C ASP A 587 9.24 -14.09 5.80
N PHE A 588 9.19 -13.43 6.95
CA PHE A 588 10.30 -12.59 7.40
C PHE A 588 10.43 -12.50 8.91
N VAL A 589 11.66 -12.20 9.35
CA VAL A 589 11.97 -11.73 10.70
C VAL A 589 12.31 -10.25 10.64
N ALA A 590 11.83 -9.49 11.60
CA ALA A 590 12.18 -8.08 11.78
C ALA A 590 12.69 -7.83 13.21
N LEU A 591 13.77 -7.07 13.32
CA LEU A 591 14.38 -6.63 14.58
C LEU A 591 14.55 -5.13 14.54
N SER A 592 14.15 -4.43 15.60
CA SER A 592 14.40 -2.98 15.72
C SER A 592 14.75 -2.57 17.14
N PHE A 593 15.47 -1.47 17.25
CA PHE A 593 15.79 -0.78 18.50
C PHE A 593 15.49 0.71 18.31
N GLY A 594 14.90 1.32 19.32
CA GLY A 594 14.53 2.72 19.29
C GLY A 594 14.87 3.47 20.58
N VAL A 595 14.96 4.79 20.46
CA VAL A 595 15.05 5.74 21.57
C VAL A 595 14.09 6.89 21.34
N ASN A 596 13.31 7.21 22.38
CA ASN A 596 12.34 8.31 22.39
C ASN A 596 12.79 9.38 23.39
N PHE A 597 12.76 10.65 23.00
CA PHE A 597 13.16 11.77 23.86
C PHE A 597 12.52 13.08 23.39
#